data_e1e45f48adbe18e8ed0f53cfd78a033e
#
_entry.id   e1e45f48adbe18e8ed0f53cfd78a033e
#
_cell.length_a   1.000
_cell.length_b   1.000
_cell.length_c   1.000
_cell.angle_alpha   90.00
_cell.angle_beta   90.00
_cell.angle_gamma   90.00
#
_symmetry.space_group_name_H-M   'P 1'
#
loop_
_entity.id
_entity.type
_entity.pdbx_description
1 polymer ?
#
loop_
_entity_poly.entity_id
_entity_poly.type
_entity_poly.pdbx_seq_one_letter_code
_entity_poly.pdbx_strand_id
1 'polypeptide(L)'
;VDALPAPEFREPVSLEALVFAALVDYPRYVDPETGLRCEPERILDWMALQREQRERFPEQLYSPRVPLWKRKALKRFLAGSDLIDERKQPAPEGSTRVVWGLAESREPVIRVEDGFIRSVGLGADLVQPQSWVMDDVGMYYDATRPSRLEQLLENTEFEPGLLKRAVGLIESLKVLGTTKY
;
A
#
# COMPACT_ATOMS: atom_id res chain seq x y z
N VAL A 1 -16.20 16.57 49.68
CA VAL A 1 -16.38 16.72 48.22
C VAL A 1 -17.54 15.79 47.85
N ASP A 2 -18.74 16.34 47.75
CA ASP A 2 -19.91 15.57 47.40
C ASP A 2 -19.75 15.07 45.96
N ALA A 3 -19.83 13.75 45.79
CA ALA A 3 -19.82 13.14 44.47
C ALA A 3 -21.04 13.62 43.71
N LEU A 4 -20.84 14.12 42.48
CA LEU A 4 -21.95 14.44 41.59
C LEU A 4 -22.81 13.18 41.41
N PRO A 5 -24.13 13.27 41.48
CA PRO A 5 -25.01 12.12 41.23
C PRO A 5 -24.72 11.54 39.84
N ALA A 6 -24.65 10.23 39.75
CA ALA A 6 -24.49 9.55 38.49
C ALA A 6 -25.64 9.99 37.54
N PRO A 7 -25.37 10.28 36.25
CA PRO A 7 -26.43 10.62 35.30
C PRO A 7 -27.45 9.50 35.25
N GLU A 8 -28.69 9.82 35.58
CA GLU A 8 -29.80 8.89 35.38
C GLU A 8 -30.03 8.71 33.86
N PHE A 9 -29.55 7.63 33.30
CA PHE A 9 -29.91 7.21 31.95
C PHE A 9 -31.38 6.76 31.99
N ARG A 10 -32.25 7.61 31.49
CA ARG A 10 -33.68 7.46 31.64
C ARG A 10 -34.31 6.42 30.72
N GLU A 11 -33.66 6.13 29.55
CA GLU A 11 -34.15 5.15 28.60
C GLU A 11 -33.02 4.36 27.92
N PRO A 12 -33.24 3.11 27.56
CA PRO A 12 -32.30 2.33 26.77
C PRO A 12 -32.05 2.98 25.42
N VAL A 13 -30.81 3.09 25.03
CA VAL A 13 -30.38 3.61 23.70
C VAL A 13 -30.05 2.41 22.84
N SER A 14 -30.47 2.42 21.57
CA SER A 14 -30.11 1.35 20.62
C SER A 14 -28.61 1.39 20.31
N LEU A 15 -28.06 0.26 19.88
CA LEU A 15 -26.66 0.18 19.47
C LEU A 15 -26.35 1.14 18.33
N GLU A 16 -27.23 1.25 17.34
CA GLU A 16 -27.08 2.13 16.19
C GLU A 16 -27.06 3.60 16.60
N ALA A 17 -27.94 4.00 17.52
CA ALA A 17 -27.96 5.36 18.05
C ALA A 17 -26.69 5.67 18.85
N LEU A 18 -26.19 4.71 19.64
CA LEU A 18 -24.92 4.85 20.36
C LEU A 18 -23.75 4.97 19.39
N VAL A 19 -23.68 4.11 18.38
CA VAL A 19 -22.63 4.15 17.35
C VAL A 19 -22.67 5.47 16.58
N PHE A 20 -23.85 5.90 16.16
CA PHE A 20 -24.00 7.20 15.49
C PHE A 20 -23.49 8.34 16.36
N ALA A 21 -23.98 8.43 17.59
CA ALA A 21 -23.58 9.50 18.50
C ALA A 21 -22.08 9.47 18.79
N ALA A 22 -21.53 8.31 19.13
CA ALA A 22 -20.15 8.16 19.59
C ALA A 22 -19.11 8.19 18.46
N LEU A 23 -19.45 7.75 17.25
CA LEU A 23 -18.49 7.60 16.15
C LEU A 23 -18.77 8.52 14.95
N VAL A 24 -19.99 9.02 14.77
CA VAL A 24 -20.31 9.89 13.63
C VAL A 24 -20.46 11.35 14.06
N ASP A 25 -21.32 11.63 15.04
CA ASP A 25 -21.67 13.02 15.39
C ASP A 25 -20.72 13.67 16.40
N TYR A 26 -20.33 12.94 17.45
CA TYR A 26 -19.51 13.51 18.53
C TYR A 26 -18.05 13.78 18.14
N PRO A 27 -17.31 12.87 17.44
CA PRO A 27 -15.93 13.11 17.04
C PRO A 27 -15.82 14.06 15.84
N ARG A 28 -14.59 14.48 15.58
CA ARG A 28 -14.22 15.21 14.36
C ARG A 28 -13.04 14.49 13.71
N TYR A 29 -13.17 14.21 12.42
CA TYR A 29 -12.19 13.49 11.64
C TYR A 29 -11.46 14.41 10.66
N VAL A 30 -10.17 14.15 10.49
CA VAL A 30 -9.31 14.87 9.55
C VAL A 30 -8.63 13.84 8.66
N ASP A 31 -8.83 13.98 7.36
CA ASP A 31 -8.16 13.14 6.37
C ASP A 31 -6.64 13.35 6.45
N PRO A 32 -5.85 12.29 6.76
CA PRO A 32 -4.41 12.42 6.93
C PRO A 32 -3.64 12.76 5.65
N GLU A 33 -4.25 12.61 4.48
CA GLU A 33 -3.64 12.92 3.19
C GLU A 33 -3.88 14.37 2.77
N THR A 34 -5.06 14.89 3.04
CA THR A 34 -5.44 16.25 2.62
C THR A 34 -5.38 17.29 3.74
N GLY A 35 -5.45 16.86 5.00
CA GLY A 35 -5.57 17.72 6.17
C GLY A 35 -6.96 18.38 6.31
N LEU A 36 -7.93 18.00 5.48
CA LEU A 36 -9.29 18.53 5.51
C LEU A 36 -10.21 17.65 6.37
N ARG A 37 -11.31 18.26 6.83
CA ARG A 37 -12.36 17.52 7.54
C ARG A 37 -12.95 16.43 6.63
N CYS A 38 -13.19 15.26 7.19
CA CYS A 38 -13.79 14.13 6.48
C CYS A 38 -14.78 13.36 7.37
N GLU A 39 -15.46 12.39 6.80
CA GLU A 39 -16.34 11.46 7.50
C GLU A 39 -15.55 10.26 8.07
N PRO A 40 -16.08 9.55 9.10
CA PRO A 40 -15.39 8.42 9.74
C PRO A 40 -15.05 7.29 8.78
N GLU A 41 -15.87 7.02 7.77
CA GLU A 41 -15.63 5.96 6.77
C GLU A 41 -14.32 6.20 6.03
N ARG A 42 -14.00 7.46 5.68
CA ARG A 42 -12.72 7.80 5.04
C ARG A 42 -11.53 7.43 5.91
N ILE A 43 -11.64 7.63 7.22
CA ILE A 43 -10.57 7.25 8.17
C ILE A 43 -10.46 5.74 8.29
N LEU A 44 -11.59 5.02 8.35
CA LEU A 44 -11.59 3.56 8.37
C LEU A 44 -10.94 2.96 7.12
N ASP A 45 -11.28 3.47 5.94
CA ASP A 45 -10.68 3.05 4.67
C ASP A 45 -9.17 3.31 4.64
N TRP A 46 -8.75 4.48 5.10
CA TRP A 46 -7.33 4.82 5.19
C TRP A 46 -6.58 3.91 6.17
N MET A 47 -7.15 3.67 7.35
CA MET A 47 -6.55 2.78 8.36
C MET A 47 -6.48 1.34 7.86
N ALA A 48 -7.53 0.85 7.18
CA ALA A 48 -7.54 -0.48 6.57
C ALA A 48 -6.44 -0.64 5.53
N LEU A 49 -6.28 0.34 4.63
CA LEU A 49 -5.20 0.37 3.64
C LEU A 49 -3.82 0.37 4.31
N GLN A 50 -3.61 1.19 5.35
CA GLN A 50 -2.33 1.25 6.07
C GLN A 50 -2.02 -0.09 6.76
N ARG A 51 -3.03 -0.72 7.34
CA ARG A 51 -2.89 -2.04 7.96
C ARG A 51 -2.53 -3.11 6.94
N GLU A 52 -3.26 -3.19 5.84
CA GLU A 52 -3.00 -4.13 4.75
C GLU A 52 -1.56 -3.99 4.21
N GLN A 53 -1.10 -2.75 3.98
CA GLN A 53 0.26 -2.52 3.50
C GLN A 53 1.33 -2.88 4.53
N ARG A 54 1.05 -2.69 5.81
CA ARG A 54 1.98 -3.05 6.90
C ARG A 54 2.09 -4.57 7.07
N GLU A 55 1.00 -5.29 6.91
CA GLU A 55 0.92 -6.74 7.07
C GLU A 55 1.34 -7.52 5.81
N ARG A 56 1.49 -6.83 4.67
CA ARG A 56 1.76 -7.45 3.37
C ARG A 56 3.12 -8.14 3.28
N PHE A 57 4.13 -7.60 3.95
CA PHE A 57 5.51 -8.09 3.89
C PHE A 57 6.04 -8.40 5.28
N PRO A 58 7.08 -9.27 5.40
CA PRO A 58 7.75 -9.52 6.68
C PRO A 58 8.29 -8.23 7.31
N GLU A 59 8.34 -8.20 8.65
CA GLU A 59 8.86 -7.08 9.42
C GLU A 59 10.30 -6.71 9.03
N GLN A 60 11.13 -7.72 8.71
CA GLN A 60 12.50 -7.54 8.26
C GLN A 60 12.68 -8.01 6.82
N LEU A 61 13.18 -7.11 5.98
CA LEU A 61 13.50 -7.35 4.58
C LEU A 61 14.96 -7.04 4.33
N TYR A 62 15.65 -7.88 3.58
CA TYR A 62 17.07 -7.74 3.29
C TYR A 62 17.28 -7.31 1.84
N SER A 63 18.20 -6.38 1.62
CA SER A 63 18.46 -5.84 0.29
C SER A 63 19.95 -5.93 -0.05
N PRO A 64 20.34 -6.86 -0.95
CA PRO A 64 21.74 -7.02 -1.33
C PRO A 64 22.26 -5.88 -2.23
N ARG A 65 21.43 -5.41 -3.17
CA ARG A 65 21.83 -4.44 -4.20
C ARG A 65 20.68 -3.56 -4.68
N VAL A 66 20.24 -2.63 -3.85
CA VAL A 66 19.37 -1.54 -4.33
C VAL A 66 20.19 -0.25 -4.39
N PRO A 67 20.16 0.49 -5.52
CA PRO A 67 20.84 1.79 -5.63
C PRO A 67 20.45 2.72 -4.47
N LEU A 68 21.40 3.43 -3.91
CA LEU A 68 21.19 4.28 -2.72
C LEU A 68 20.04 5.28 -2.89
N TRP A 69 19.92 5.87 -4.08
CA TRP A 69 18.85 6.84 -4.38
C TRP A 69 17.47 6.19 -4.41
N LYS A 70 17.35 4.92 -4.79
CA LYS A 70 16.08 4.16 -4.76
C LYS A 70 15.70 3.72 -3.34
N ARG A 71 16.66 3.60 -2.42
CA ARG A 71 16.38 3.10 -1.05
C ARG A 71 15.43 4.00 -0.27
N LYS A 72 15.52 5.32 -0.44
CA LYS A 72 14.60 6.26 0.23
C LYS A 72 13.18 6.07 -0.27
N ALA A 73 12.98 5.89 -1.56
CA ALA A 73 11.68 5.59 -2.15
C ALA A 73 11.19 4.20 -1.72
N LEU A 74 12.06 3.17 -1.80
CA LEU A 74 11.73 1.80 -1.41
C LEU A 74 11.18 1.72 0.02
N LYS A 75 11.79 2.42 0.97
CA LYS A 75 11.30 2.48 2.36
C LYS A 75 9.86 3.03 2.50
N ARG A 76 9.45 3.92 1.60
CA ARG A 76 8.08 4.46 1.60
C ARG A 76 7.08 3.41 1.12
N PHE A 77 7.45 2.62 0.11
CA PHE A 77 6.60 1.55 -0.43
C PHE A 77 6.57 0.29 0.46
N LEU A 78 7.58 0.11 1.31
CA LEU A 78 7.68 -0.97 2.30
C LEU A 78 7.36 -0.46 3.72
N ALA A 79 6.44 0.51 3.85
CA ALA A 79 6.03 1.01 5.14
C ALA A 79 5.51 -0.13 6.03
N GLY A 80 6.14 -0.34 7.19
CA GLY A 80 5.86 -1.48 8.09
C GLY A 80 6.95 -2.55 8.10
N SER A 81 7.92 -2.49 7.15
CA SER A 81 9.08 -3.39 7.12
C SER A 81 10.38 -2.62 7.28
N ASP A 82 11.30 -3.17 8.04
CA ASP A 82 12.66 -2.67 8.17
C ASP A 82 13.52 -3.20 7.00
N LEU A 83 14.01 -2.29 6.16
CA LEU A 83 14.88 -2.63 5.05
C LEU A 83 16.35 -2.62 5.46
N ILE A 84 16.94 -3.80 5.60
CA ILE A 84 18.30 -4.05 6.06
C ILE A 84 19.25 -4.19 4.86
N ASP A 85 20.39 -3.51 4.92
CA ASP A 85 21.45 -3.64 3.91
C ASP A 85 22.29 -4.87 4.18
N GLU A 86 22.23 -5.90 3.33
CA GLU A 86 23.03 -7.12 3.48
C GLU A 86 24.55 -6.89 3.50
N ARG A 87 25.02 -5.76 2.97
CA ARG A 87 26.44 -5.39 3.05
C ARG A 87 26.87 -4.98 4.46
N LYS A 88 25.91 -4.55 5.29
CA LYS A 88 26.14 -4.15 6.68
C LYS A 88 25.80 -5.25 7.66
N GLN A 89 24.72 -5.98 7.36
CA GLN A 89 24.22 -7.07 8.18
C GLN A 89 23.78 -8.22 7.27
N PRO A 90 24.53 -9.33 7.22
CA PRO A 90 24.16 -10.48 6.42
C PRO A 90 22.78 -10.99 6.75
N ALA A 91 22.03 -11.38 5.72
CA ALA A 91 20.69 -11.94 5.89
C ALA A 91 20.78 -13.34 6.50
N PRO A 92 20.03 -13.63 7.58
CA PRO A 92 19.83 -15.00 8.06
C PRO A 92 19.28 -15.92 6.96
N GLU A 93 19.49 -17.22 7.12
CA GLU A 93 18.88 -18.21 6.22
C GLU A 93 17.36 -18.11 6.25
N GLY A 94 16.73 -18.24 5.07
CA GLY A 94 15.27 -18.10 4.94
C GLY A 94 14.72 -16.68 4.98
N SER A 95 15.58 -15.64 5.15
CA SER A 95 15.13 -14.26 5.13
C SER A 95 14.64 -13.82 3.74
N THR A 96 13.56 -13.04 3.71
CA THR A 96 13.03 -12.46 2.48
C THR A 96 13.93 -11.32 1.98
N ARG A 97 14.32 -11.39 0.72
CA ARG A 97 15.13 -10.37 0.05
C ARG A 97 14.31 -9.47 -0.84
N VAL A 98 14.75 -8.24 -0.98
CA VAL A 98 14.17 -7.27 -1.94
C VAL A 98 15.23 -6.93 -2.96
N VAL A 99 14.94 -7.21 -4.24
CA VAL A 99 15.86 -6.98 -5.35
C VAL A 99 15.20 -6.17 -6.47
N TRP A 100 16.02 -5.50 -7.26
CA TRP A 100 15.54 -4.76 -8.42
C TRP A 100 15.50 -5.67 -9.67
N GLY A 101 14.34 -5.71 -10.33
CA GLY A 101 14.16 -6.47 -11.57
C GLY A 101 14.51 -7.93 -11.44
N LEU A 102 15.26 -8.44 -12.42
CA LEU A 102 15.71 -9.84 -12.49
C LEU A 102 17.07 -10.09 -11.82
N ALA A 103 17.53 -9.19 -10.94
CA ALA A 103 18.79 -9.43 -10.24
C ALA A 103 18.77 -10.78 -9.52
N GLU A 104 19.89 -11.49 -9.62
CA GLU A 104 20.06 -12.78 -8.93
C GLU A 104 19.94 -12.62 -7.43
N SER A 105 19.18 -13.51 -6.80
CA SER A 105 18.97 -13.54 -5.36
C SER A 105 18.55 -14.93 -4.92
N ARG A 106 18.74 -15.22 -3.61
CA ARG A 106 18.21 -16.43 -2.97
C ARG A 106 16.76 -16.21 -2.58
N GLU A 107 15.94 -17.21 -2.79
CA GLU A 107 14.54 -17.21 -2.33
C GLU A 107 14.45 -17.31 -0.80
N PRO A 108 13.42 -16.76 -0.13
CA PRO A 108 12.33 -16.01 -0.74
C PRO A 108 12.75 -14.57 -1.18
N VAL A 109 12.18 -14.10 -2.29
CA VAL A 109 12.54 -12.82 -2.88
C VAL A 109 11.30 -12.01 -3.30
N ILE A 110 11.31 -10.72 -3.01
CA ILE A 110 10.38 -9.74 -3.56
C ILE A 110 11.13 -8.97 -4.66
N ARG A 111 10.63 -9.04 -5.87
CA ARG A 111 11.17 -8.32 -7.03
C ARG A 111 10.46 -6.99 -7.17
N VAL A 112 11.23 -5.93 -7.35
CA VAL A 112 10.71 -4.56 -7.44
C VAL A 112 11.06 -3.97 -8.80
N GLU A 113 10.09 -3.28 -9.41
CA GLU A 113 10.28 -2.55 -10.66
C GLU A 113 9.39 -1.29 -10.68
N ASP A 114 9.70 -0.36 -11.58
CA ASP A 114 8.85 0.82 -11.79
C ASP A 114 7.44 0.42 -12.19
N GLY A 115 6.44 1.02 -11.56
CA GLY A 115 5.03 0.78 -11.86
C GLY A 115 4.61 1.29 -13.24
N PHE A 116 3.43 0.87 -13.70
CA PHE A 116 2.90 1.24 -15.02
C PHE A 116 2.49 2.73 -15.11
N ILE A 117 2.13 3.34 -13.99
CA ILE A 117 1.95 4.80 -13.85
C ILE A 117 3.00 5.25 -12.85
N ARG A 118 4.15 5.71 -13.33
CA ARG A 118 5.32 5.92 -12.47
C ARG A 118 5.45 7.34 -11.93
N SER A 119 5.57 8.30 -12.82
CA SER A 119 5.87 9.69 -12.46
C SER A 119 5.63 10.63 -13.65
N VAL A 120 5.59 11.93 -13.36
CA VAL A 120 5.73 12.95 -14.40
C VAL A 120 7.23 13.18 -14.63
N GLY A 121 7.76 12.74 -15.77
CA GLY A 121 9.18 12.80 -16.11
C GLY A 121 9.95 11.50 -15.85
N LEU A 122 11.15 11.41 -16.40
CA LEU A 122 11.95 10.20 -16.46
C LEU A 122 12.60 9.84 -15.12
N GLY A 123 12.74 8.55 -14.87
CA GLY A 123 13.50 8.04 -13.71
C GLY A 123 14.98 8.36 -13.78
N ALA A 124 15.52 8.53 -14.99
CA ALA A 124 16.91 8.97 -15.21
C ALA A 124 17.19 10.37 -14.62
N ASP A 125 16.17 11.23 -14.56
CA ASP A 125 16.23 12.57 -13.97
C ASP A 125 16.00 12.55 -12.44
N LEU A 126 16.05 11.38 -11.80
CA LEU A 126 15.84 11.16 -10.38
C LEU A 126 14.43 11.57 -9.89
N VAL A 127 13.45 11.66 -10.79
CA VAL A 127 12.06 11.93 -10.41
C VAL A 127 11.53 10.80 -9.54
N GLN A 128 10.95 11.18 -8.40
CA GLN A 128 10.43 10.22 -7.42
C GLN A 128 9.29 9.39 -8.01
N PRO A 129 9.35 8.06 -7.90
CA PRO A 129 8.27 7.21 -8.36
C PRO A 129 7.02 7.37 -7.48
N GLN A 130 5.86 7.33 -8.10
CA GLN A 130 4.55 7.32 -7.43
C GLN A 130 3.97 5.89 -7.36
N SER A 131 4.47 4.97 -8.18
CA SER A 131 4.12 3.57 -8.09
C SER A 131 5.30 2.65 -8.38
N TRP A 132 5.29 1.48 -7.75
CA TRP A 132 6.20 0.37 -7.98
C TRP A 132 5.44 -0.94 -8.05
N VAL A 133 5.89 -1.83 -8.91
CA VAL A 133 5.51 -3.24 -8.87
C VAL A 133 6.35 -3.93 -7.81
N MET A 134 5.72 -4.72 -6.95
CA MET A 134 6.36 -5.58 -5.96
C MET A 134 5.78 -6.98 -6.12
N ASP A 135 6.59 -7.90 -6.61
CA ASP A 135 6.17 -9.24 -7.00
C ASP A 135 6.98 -10.30 -6.24
N ASP A 136 6.28 -11.13 -5.50
CA ASP A 136 6.84 -12.22 -4.69
C ASP A 136 6.79 -13.58 -5.41
N VAL A 137 6.30 -13.62 -6.65
CA VAL A 137 6.19 -14.80 -7.51
C VAL A 137 7.24 -14.75 -8.60
N GLY A 138 7.28 -13.65 -9.35
CA GLY A 138 8.19 -13.45 -10.47
C GLY A 138 8.22 -11.98 -10.90
N MET A 139 8.39 -11.75 -12.19
CA MET A 139 8.34 -10.40 -12.75
C MET A 139 7.57 -10.44 -14.07
N TYR A 140 6.62 -9.55 -14.28
CA TYR A 140 5.68 -9.55 -15.40
C TYR A 140 6.31 -9.57 -16.81
N TYR A 141 7.59 -9.26 -16.93
CA TYR A 141 8.34 -9.33 -18.19
C TYR A 141 9.33 -10.51 -18.25
N ASP A 142 9.33 -11.40 -17.25
CA ASP A 142 10.15 -12.62 -17.25
C ASP A 142 9.32 -13.77 -17.80
N ALA A 143 9.57 -14.14 -19.05
CA ALA A 143 8.86 -15.24 -19.71
C ALA A 143 9.27 -16.64 -19.20
N THR A 144 10.21 -16.74 -18.25
CA THR A 144 10.71 -18.04 -17.76
C THR A 144 9.96 -18.57 -16.53
N ARG A 145 9.17 -17.75 -15.87
CA ARG A 145 8.36 -18.09 -14.70
C ARG A 145 7.09 -17.25 -14.62
N PRO A 146 6.05 -17.74 -13.94
CA PRO A 146 4.85 -16.95 -13.66
C PRO A 146 5.17 -15.70 -12.86
N SER A 147 4.32 -14.69 -13.00
CA SER A 147 4.31 -13.47 -12.19
C SER A 147 3.02 -13.35 -11.38
N ARG A 148 3.02 -12.47 -10.38
CA ARG A 148 1.80 -12.15 -9.64
C ARG A 148 0.74 -11.54 -10.55
N LEU A 149 1.15 -10.77 -11.58
CA LEU A 149 0.21 -10.21 -12.55
C LEU A 149 -0.53 -11.30 -13.32
N GLU A 150 0.19 -12.33 -13.81
CA GLU A 150 -0.43 -13.47 -14.51
C GLU A 150 -1.37 -14.23 -13.58
N GLN A 151 -0.94 -14.50 -12.33
CA GLN A 151 -1.82 -15.14 -11.34
C GLN A 151 -3.10 -14.32 -11.04
N LEU A 152 -3.00 -13.00 -10.98
CA LEU A 152 -4.17 -12.14 -10.83
C LEU A 152 -5.11 -12.23 -12.03
N LEU A 153 -4.56 -12.24 -13.25
CA LEU A 153 -5.35 -12.37 -14.47
C LEU A 153 -6.06 -13.73 -14.59
N GLU A 154 -5.42 -14.79 -14.12
CA GLU A 154 -5.97 -16.15 -14.17
C GLU A 154 -7.00 -16.43 -13.07
N ASN A 155 -6.79 -15.90 -11.87
CA ASN A 155 -7.53 -16.31 -10.68
C ASN A 155 -8.53 -15.27 -10.16
N THR A 156 -8.51 -14.03 -10.68
CA THR A 156 -9.43 -13.00 -10.23
C THR A 156 -10.76 -13.09 -10.97
N GLU A 157 -11.85 -13.19 -10.24
CA GLU A 157 -13.18 -12.96 -10.79
C GLU A 157 -13.40 -11.46 -10.96
N PHE A 158 -13.46 -11.02 -12.22
CA PHE A 158 -13.62 -9.61 -12.57
C PHE A 158 -15.08 -9.18 -12.51
N GLU A 159 -15.56 -8.87 -11.33
CA GLU A 159 -16.92 -8.37 -11.13
C GLU A 159 -17.18 -7.06 -11.89
N PRO A 160 -18.46 -6.78 -12.26
CA PRO A 160 -18.82 -5.58 -13.00
C PRO A 160 -18.32 -4.27 -12.39
N GLY A 161 -18.28 -4.19 -11.05
CA GLY A 161 -17.76 -3.03 -10.32
C GLY A 161 -16.28 -2.76 -10.58
N LEU A 162 -15.45 -3.80 -10.59
CA LEU A 162 -14.02 -3.73 -10.90
C LEU A 162 -13.79 -3.30 -12.35
N LEU A 163 -14.53 -3.88 -13.28
CA LEU A 163 -14.43 -3.53 -14.71
C LEU A 163 -14.87 -2.08 -14.95
N LYS A 164 -15.95 -1.62 -14.32
CA LYS A 164 -16.39 -0.21 -14.40
C LYS A 164 -15.31 0.74 -13.90
N ARG A 165 -14.66 0.41 -12.78
CA ARG A 165 -13.53 1.21 -12.26
C ARG A 165 -12.36 1.23 -13.25
N ALA A 166 -12.01 0.10 -13.87
CA ALA A 166 -10.96 0.01 -14.86
C ALA A 166 -11.27 0.86 -16.10
N VAL A 167 -12.51 0.84 -16.61
CA VAL A 167 -12.96 1.70 -17.70
C VAL A 167 -12.79 3.18 -17.35
N GLY A 168 -13.24 3.59 -16.15
CA GLY A 168 -13.07 4.98 -15.68
C GLY A 168 -11.60 5.40 -15.62
N LEU A 169 -10.70 4.50 -15.18
CA LEU A 169 -9.26 4.75 -15.17
C LEU A 169 -8.69 4.90 -16.59
N ILE A 170 -9.09 4.05 -17.53
CA ILE A 170 -8.68 4.14 -18.94
C ILE A 170 -9.06 5.49 -19.53
N GLU A 171 -10.28 5.97 -19.30
CA GLU A 171 -10.72 7.27 -19.80
C GLU A 171 -9.93 8.42 -19.13
N SER A 172 -9.66 8.33 -17.85
CA SER A 172 -8.84 9.33 -17.15
C SER A 172 -7.42 9.38 -17.72
N LEU A 173 -6.79 8.23 -17.99
CA LEU A 173 -5.45 8.17 -18.60
C LEU A 173 -5.43 8.82 -20.00
N LYS A 174 -6.47 8.58 -20.82
CA LYS A 174 -6.59 9.21 -22.14
C LYS A 174 -6.76 10.73 -22.05
N VAL A 175 -7.69 11.19 -21.20
CA VAL A 175 -7.96 12.62 -21.02
C VAL A 175 -6.75 13.39 -20.49
N LEU A 176 -6.04 12.82 -19.53
CA LEU A 176 -4.86 13.42 -18.92
C LEU A 176 -3.59 13.26 -19.75
N GLY A 177 -3.63 12.43 -20.81
CA GLY A 177 -2.45 12.12 -21.59
C GLY A 177 -1.33 11.46 -20.78
N THR A 178 -1.70 10.75 -19.72
CA THR A 178 -0.75 10.14 -18.79
C THR A 178 -0.10 8.92 -19.42
N THR A 179 1.22 8.89 -19.38
CA THR A 179 2.04 7.75 -19.81
C THR A 179 2.82 7.20 -18.61
N LYS A 180 3.67 6.22 -18.85
CA LYS A 180 4.54 5.69 -17.79
C LYS A 180 5.50 6.77 -17.24
N TYR A 181 5.93 7.68 -18.11
CA TYR A 181 6.84 8.79 -17.84
C TYR A 181 6.27 10.09 -18.39
#